data_b3a7785eb04080ad201f3ddaf7c75796
#
_entry.id   b3a7785eb04080ad201f3ddaf7c75796
#
_cell.length_a   1.000
_cell.length_b   1.000
_cell.length_c   1.000
_cell.angle_alpha   90.00
_cell.angle_beta   90.00
_cell.angle_gamma   90.00
#
_symmetry.space_group_name_H-M   'P 1'
#
loop_
_entity.id
_entity.type
_entity.pdbx_description
1 polymer ?
#
loop_
_entity_poly.entity_id
_entity_poly.type
_entity_poly.pdbx_seq_one_letter_code
_entity_poly.pdbx_strand_id
1 'polypeptide(L)'
;MKKRAIVAVIVLLLIGLDQLVKSYIVQQIPLGEVRPWIPNFVSLTYLQNRGAAFSILQDQQLLFAVITLVVVIGAIWYLHKHMEDSFWMVLGLTLIIAGGLGNFIDRVSQGFVVDMFHLDFINFAIFNVADSYLTVGVIILLIAMLKEEINGN
;
A
#
# COMPACT_ATOMS: atom_id res chain seq x y z
N MET A 1 25.01 -7.33 3.21
CA MET A 1 24.41 -7.04 4.53
C MET A 1 23.86 -5.62 4.63
N LYS A 2 24.65 -4.57 4.31
CA LYS A 2 24.19 -3.15 4.44
C LYS A 2 22.94 -2.83 3.62
N LYS A 3 22.85 -3.27 2.34
CA LYS A 3 21.69 -2.99 1.46
C LYS A 3 20.37 -3.56 2.02
N ARG A 4 20.40 -4.80 2.54
CA ARG A 4 19.23 -5.44 3.19
C ARG A 4 18.77 -4.67 4.42
N ALA A 5 19.69 -4.21 5.26
CA ALA A 5 19.35 -3.41 6.43
C ALA A 5 18.72 -2.06 6.04
N ILE A 6 19.24 -1.41 5.01
CA ILE A 6 18.68 -0.15 4.49
C ILE A 6 17.25 -0.37 3.99
N VAL A 7 17.01 -1.41 3.19
CA VAL A 7 15.67 -1.74 2.70
C VAL A 7 14.71 -2.02 3.84
N ALA A 8 15.13 -2.80 4.84
CA ALA A 8 14.29 -3.08 6.02
C ALA A 8 13.93 -1.79 6.78
N VAL A 9 14.88 -0.88 6.96
CA VAL A 9 14.62 0.43 7.58
C VAL A 9 13.64 1.25 6.75
N ILE A 10 13.79 1.28 5.42
CA ILE A 10 12.86 1.99 4.53
C ILE A 10 11.45 1.41 4.64
N VAL A 11 11.29 0.08 4.63
CA VAL A 11 9.98 -0.57 4.82
C VAL A 11 9.36 -0.14 6.14
N LEU A 12 10.10 -0.16 7.24
CA LEU A 12 9.59 0.26 8.56
C LEU A 12 9.18 1.73 8.58
N LEU A 13 9.96 2.62 7.95
CA LEU A 13 9.62 4.04 7.85
C LEU A 13 8.35 4.28 7.02
N LEU A 14 8.19 3.56 5.91
CA LEU A 14 6.99 3.66 5.05
C LEU A 14 5.74 3.14 5.78
N ILE A 15 5.84 2.01 6.49
CA ILE A 15 4.75 1.50 7.34
C ILE A 15 4.44 2.51 8.44
N GLY A 16 5.45 3.05 9.11
CA GLY A 16 5.28 4.08 10.14
C GLY A 16 4.55 5.31 9.61
N LEU A 17 4.91 5.78 8.42
CA LEU A 17 4.23 6.91 7.78
C LEU A 17 2.77 6.60 7.46
N ASP A 18 2.47 5.42 6.88
CA ASP A 18 1.10 4.99 6.61
C ASP A 18 0.25 4.97 7.88
N GLN A 19 0.75 4.33 8.95
CA GLN A 19 0.03 4.22 10.22
C GLN A 19 -0.13 5.57 10.93
N LEU A 20 0.85 6.46 10.83
CA LEU A 20 0.74 7.82 11.35
C LEU A 20 -0.34 8.63 10.63
N VAL A 21 -0.39 8.57 9.29
CA VAL A 21 -1.42 9.24 8.51
C VAL A 21 -2.80 8.67 8.83
N LYS A 22 -2.96 7.36 8.87
CA LYS A 22 -4.22 6.70 9.26
C LYS A 22 -4.69 7.12 10.66
N SER A 23 -3.78 7.12 11.64
CA SER A 23 -4.07 7.57 13.00
C SER A 23 -4.50 9.04 13.04
N TYR A 24 -3.83 9.91 12.28
CA TYR A 24 -4.19 11.31 12.16
C TYR A 24 -5.62 11.48 11.59
N ILE A 25 -5.94 10.78 10.51
CA ILE A 25 -7.28 10.82 9.89
C ILE A 25 -8.37 10.40 10.89
N VAL A 26 -8.17 9.28 11.58
CA VAL A 26 -9.13 8.77 12.57
C VAL A 26 -9.39 9.78 13.71
N GLN A 27 -8.36 10.54 14.12
CA GLN A 27 -8.47 11.53 15.19
C GLN A 27 -9.08 12.86 14.73
N GLN A 28 -8.89 13.25 13.48
CA GLN A 28 -9.25 14.58 12.99
C GLN A 28 -10.55 14.61 12.19
N ILE A 29 -10.95 13.49 11.57
CA ILE A 29 -12.12 13.46 10.68
C ILE A 29 -13.13 12.45 11.24
N PRO A 30 -14.38 12.88 11.53
CA PRO A 30 -15.46 11.96 11.88
C PRO A 30 -15.73 10.93 10.80
N LEU A 31 -16.14 9.73 11.18
CA LEU A 31 -16.43 8.63 10.26
C LEU A 31 -17.45 9.06 9.19
N GLY A 32 -17.08 8.94 7.92
CA GLY A 32 -17.93 9.27 6.77
C GLY A 32 -17.97 10.77 6.41
N GLU A 33 -17.35 11.66 7.21
CA GLU A 33 -17.25 13.08 6.85
C GLU A 33 -16.24 13.26 5.73
N VAL A 34 -16.55 14.17 4.78
CA VAL A 34 -15.68 14.53 3.66
C VAL A 34 -15.23 15.98 3.82
N ARG A 35 -13.92 16.22 3.81
CA ARG A 35 -13.31 17.55 3.92
C ARG A 35 -12.47 17.86 2.69
N PRO A 36 -12.77 18.91 1.91
CA PRO A 36 -11.92 19.31 0.80
C PRO A 36 -10.49 19.62 1.26
N TRP A 37 -9.51 19.00 0.61
CA TRP A 37 -8.09 19.24 0.86
C TRP A 37 -7.46 20.04 -0.29
N ILE A 38 -7.62 19.55 -1.52
CA ILE A 38 -7.27 20.28 -2.74
C ILE A 38 -8.59 20.49 -3.50
N PRO A 39 -9.15 21.71 -3.55
CA PRO A 39 -10.47 21.97 -4.11
C PRO A 39 -10.66 21.37 -5.53
N ASN A 40 -11.74 20.66 -5.73
CA ASN A 40 -12.13 19.98 -6.98
C ASN A 40 -11.14 18.88 -7.44
N PHE A 41 -10.19 18.49 -6.61
CA PHE A 41 -9.22 17.46 -6.96
C PHE A 41 -9.16 16.32 -5.94
N VAL A 42 -8.90 16.62 -4.66
CA VAL A 42 -8.82 15.61 -3.59
C VAL A 42 -9.50 16.11 -2.32
N SER A 43 -10.40 15.31 -1.80
CA SER A 43 -10.94 15.45 -0.46
C SER A 43 -10.39 14.38 0.48
N LEU A 44 -10.32 14.70 1.77
CA LEU A 44 -10.00 13.74 2.83
C LEU A 44 -11.28 13.26 3.49
N THR A 45 -11.33 11.97 3.78
CA THR A 45 -12.44 11.37 4.51
C THR A 45 -11.91 10.31 5.48
N TYR A 46 -12.72 9.88 6.44
CA TYR A 46 -12.45 8.67 7.20
C TYR A 46 -13.44 7.60 6.79
N LEU A 47 -12.96 6.57 6.10
CA LEU A 47 -13.73 5.39 5.71
C LEU A 47 -13.15 4.13 6.35
N GLN A 48 -14.01 3.28 6.91
CA GLN A 48 -13.65 1.92 7.36
C GLN A 48 -13.92 0.92 6.24
N ASN A 49 -12.87 0.53 5.53
CA ASN A 49 -12.98 -0.43 4.44
C ASN A 49 -12.95 -1.87 4.97
N ARG A 50 -14.08 -2.55 4.91
CA ARG A 50 -14.26 -3.95 5.34
C ARG A 50 -14.19 -4.95 4.19
N GLY A 51 -13.81 -4.52 2.98
CA GLY A 51 -13.72 -5.36 1.80
C GLY A 51 -12.48 -5.08 0.95
N ALA A 52 -12.62 -5.35 -0.36
CA ALA A 52 -11.71 -4.86 -1.39
C ALA A 52 -12.17 -3.50 -1.92
N ALA A 53 -11.48 -3.00 -2.96
CA ALA A 53 -11.91 -1.81 -3.68
C ALA A 53 -13.39 -1.95 -4.12
N PHE A 54 -14.12 -0.83 -4.13
CA PHE A 54 -15.56 -0.78 -4.48
C PHE A 54 -16.47 -1.67 -3.61
N SER A 55 -16.10 -1.91 -2.35
CA SER A 55 -16.89 -2.71 -1.38
C SER A 55 -17.18 -4.15 -1.83
N ILE A 56 -16.31 -4.73 -2.64
CA ILE A 56 -16.40 -6.14 -3.05
C ILE A 56 -15.95 -7.03 -1.90
N LEU A 57 -16.62 -8.18 -1.68
CA LEU A 57 -16.29 -9.17 -0.66
C LEU A 57 -16.22 -8.55 0.75
N GLN A 58 -17.23 -7.78 1.15
CA GLN A 58 -17.30 -7.20 2.50
C GLN A 58 -17.19 -8.28 3.59
N ASP A 59 -16.59 -7.90 4.71
CA ASP A 59 -16.39 -8.73 5.91
C ASP A 59 -15.48 -9.97 5.71
N GLN A 60 -14.81 -10.11 4.56
CA GLN A 60 -13.84 -11.18 4.31
C GLN A 60 -12.41 -10.79 4.76
N GLN A 61 -12.28 -10.18 5.95
CA GLN A 61 -11.00 -9.65 6.43
C GLN A 61 -9.91 -10.72 6.54
N LEU A 62 -10.28 -11.94 7.01
CA LEU A 62 -9.35 -13.05 7.10
C LEU A 62 -8.82 -13.45 5.72
N LEU A 63 -9.69 -13.52 4.71
CA LEU A 63 -9.29 -13.84 3.33
C LEU A 63 -8.29 -12.81 2.81
N PHE A 64 -8.58 -11.51 2.97
CA PHE A 64 -7.66 -10.45 2.54
C PHE A 64 -6.35 -10.45 3.32
N ALA A 65 -6.39 -10.71 4.63
CA ALA A 65 -5.19 -10.84 5.44
C ALA A 65 -4.30 -11.99 4.95
N VAL A 66 -4.89 -13.17 4.66
CA VAL A 66 -4.16 -14.33 4.15
C VAL A 66 -3.57 -14.03 2.76
N ILE A 67 -4.36 -13.50 1.82
CA ILE A 67 -3.88 -13.14 0.48
C ILE A 67 -2.72 -12.13 0.58
N THR A 68 -2.88 -11.08 1.39
CA THR A 68 -1.84 -10.07 1.60
C THR A 68 -0.57 -10.70 2.16
N LEU A 69 -0.70 -11.59 3.16
CA LEU A 69 0.44 -12.28 3.75
C LEU A 69 1.19 -13.14 2.73
N VAL A 70 0.46 -13.89 1.89
CA VAL A 70 1.06 -14.70 0.81
C VAL A 70 1.83 -13.82 -0.17
N VAL A 71 1.22 -12.72 -0.62
CA VAL A 71 1.87 -11.77 -1.54
C VAL A 71 3.11 -11.15 -0.91
N VAL A 72 3.03 -10.70 0.34
CA VAL A 72 4.17 -10.10 1.07
C VAL A 72 5.31 -11.09 1.26
N ILE A 73 5.01 -12.34 1.66
CA ILE A 73 6.03 -13.39 1.80
C ILE A 73 6.71 -13.65 0.45
N GLY A 74 5.92 -13.78 -0.63
CA GLY A 74 6.43 -13.94 -1.99
C GLY A 74 7.33 -12.77 -2.41
N ALA A 75 6.90 -11.52 -2.14
CA ALA A 75 7.67 -10.32 -2.44
C ALA A 75 8.99 -10.26 -1.63
N ILE A 76 8.98 -10.63 -0.35
CA ILE A 76 10.19 -10.71 0.49
C ILE A 76 11.15 -11.76 -0.05
N TRP A 77 10.63 -12.95 -0.40
CA TRP A 77 11.44 -14.03 -0.95
C TRP A 77 12.08 -13.62 -2.29
N TYR A 78 11.29 -13.01 -3.17
CA TYR A 78 11.76 -12.53 -4.46
C TYR A 78 12.80 -11.40 -4.28
N LEU A 79 12.53 -10.42 -3.43
CA LEU A 79 13.46 -9.36 -3.07
C LEU A 79 14.78 -9.91 -2.52
N HIS A 80 14.71 -10.96 -1.69
CA HIS A 80 15.92 -11.59 -1.13
C HIS A 80 16.83 -12.18 -2.22
N LYS A 81 16.25 -12.76 -3.26
CA LYS A 81 17.00 -13.32 -4.41
C LYS A 81 17.53 -12.25 -5.35
N HIS A 82 16.77 -11.18 -5.55
CA HIS A 82 17.03 -10.12 -6.52
C HIS A 82 17.56 -8.82 -5.89
N MET A 83 18.18 -8.91 -4.70
CA MET A 83 18.67 -7.74 -3.95
C MET A 83 19.77 -6.97 -4.67
N GLU A 84 20.52 -7.62 -5.53
CA GLU A 84 21.63 -7.01 -6.30
C GLU A 84 21.22 -6.58 -7.71
N ASP A 85 19.96 -6.80 -8.08
CA ASP A 85 19.40 -6.39 -9.37
C ASP A 85 19.20 -4.86 -9.42
N SER A 86 18.45 -4.40 -10.43
CA SER A 86 18.25 -2.98 -10.64
C SER A 86 17.65 -2.27 -9.41
N PHE A 87 18.02 -1.02 -9.21
CA PHE A 87 17.44 -0.16 -8.18
C PHE A 87 15.91 -0.12 -8.25
N TRP A 88 15.35 -0.09 -9.47
CA TRP A 88 13.91 -0.01 -9.68
C TRP A 88 13.18 -1.28 -9.24
N MET A 89 13.76 -2.46 -9.48
CA MET A 89 13.20 -3.72 -8.98
C MET A 89 13.16 -3.76 -7.45
N VAL A 90 14.26 -3.41 -6.81
CA VAL A 90 14.34 -3.35 -5.34
C VAL A 90 13.36 -2.32 -4.77
N LEU A 91 13.24 -1.14 -5.40
CA LEU A 91 12.30 -0.09 -4.99
C LEU A 91 10.84 -0.56 -5.12
N GLY A 92 10.46 -1.12 -6.27
CA GLY A 92 9.11 -1.63 -6.50
C GLY A 92 8.69 -2.67 -5.45
N LEU A 93 9.56 -3.66 -5.20
CA LEU A 93 9.32 -4.69 -4.18
C LEU A 93 9.26 -4.10 -2.76
N THR A 94 10.10 -3.12 -2.45
CA THR A 94 10.10 -2.42 -1.16
C THR A 94 8.75 -1.73 -0.90
N LEU A 95 8.21 -1.04 -1.91
CA LEU A 95 6.91 -0.38 -1.82
C LEU A 95 5.76 -1.39 -1.69
N ILE A 96 5.79 -2.50 -2.44
CA ILE A 96 4.79 -3.57 -2.35
C ILE A 96 4.77 -4.19 -0.95
N ILE A 97 5.94 -4.47 -0.38
CA ILE A 97 6.05 -5.03 0.97
C ILE A 97 5.51 -4.04 2.00
N ALA A 98 5.90 -2.76 1.92
CA ALA A 98 5.45 -1.74 2.86
C ALA A 98 3.93 -1.52 2.79
N GLY A 99 3.37 -1.38 1.59
CA GLY A 99 1.93 -1.20 1.38
C GLY A 99 1.11 -2.42 1.81
N GLY A 100 1.58 -3.63 1.46
CA GLY A 100 0.94 -4.87 1.91
C GLY A 100 0.91 -4.97 3.44
N LEU A 101 2.04 -4.74 4.11
CA LEU A 101 2.12 -4.79 5.57
C LEU A 101 1.31 -3.68 6.25
N GLY A 102 1.26 -2.46 5.70
CA GLY A 102 0.44 -1.38 6.23
C GLY A 102 -1.04 -1.76 6.30
N ASN A 103 -1.61 -2.26 5.20
CA ASN A 103 -2.99 -2.72 5.16
C ASN A 103 -3.23 -4.05 5.92
N PHE A 104 -2.22 -4.91 6.03
CA PHE A 104 -2.28 -6.12 6.85
C PHE A 104 -2.42 -5.80 8.33
N ILE A 105 -1.62 -4.85 8.84
CA ILE A 105 -1.66 -4.39 10.24
C ILE A 105 -3.08 -3.93 10.58
N ASP A 106 -3.71 -3.10 9.76
CA ASP A 106 -5.07 -2.62 9.98
C ASP A 106 -6.08 -3.78 10.08
N ARG A 107 -6.04 -4.71 9.14
CA ARG A 107 -6.97 -5.85 9.12
C ARG A 107 -6.86 -6.74 10.36
N VAL A 108 -5.63 -7.00 10.80
CA VAL A 108 -5.40 -7.89 11.95
C VAL A 108 -5.70 -7.17 13.27
N SER A 109 -5.43 -5.87 13.37
CA SER A 109 -5.60 -5.12 14.62
C SER A 109 -7.02 -4.63 14.86
N GLN A 110 -7.75 -4.22 13.80
CA GLN A 110 -9.07 -3.57 13.95
C GLN A 110 -10.17 -4.15 13.05
N GLY A 111 -9.85 -5.09 12.17
CA GLY A 111 -10.82 -5.76 11.29
C GLY A 111 -11.32 -4.93 10.11
N PHE A 112 -10.67 -3.83 9.80
CA PHE A 112 -10.93 -2.99 8.62
C PHE A 112 -9.67 -2.21 8.25
N VAL A 113 -9.63 -1.64 7.05
CA VAL A 113 -8.56 -0.72 6.62
C VAL A 113 -9.08 0.71 6.70
N VAL A 114 -8.23 1.64 7.17
CA VAL A 114 -8.54 3.08 7.17
C VAL A 114 -8.21 3.65 5.81
N ASP A 115 -9.24 4.12 5.07
CA ASP A 115 -9.09 4.80 3.78
C ASP A 115 -9.42 6.28 3.93
N MET A 116 -8.73 7.15 3.13
CA MET A 116 -8.86 8.59 3.31
C MET A 116 -8.86 9.44 2.04
N PHE A 117 -8.24 9.02 0.96
CA PHE A 117 -8.13 9.84 -0.26
C PHE A 117 -9.33 9.62 -1.18
N HIS A 118 -10.14 10.65 -1.34
CA HIS A 118 -11.26 10.71 -2.27
C HIS A 118 -10.91 11.62 -3.44
N LEU A 119 -10.96 11.10 -4.67
CA LEU A 119 -10.72 11.88 -5.89
C LEU A 119 -12.04 12.53 -6.33
N ASP A 120 -12.11 13.86 -6.30
CA ASP A 120 -13.36 14.59 -6.55
C ASP A 120 -13.75 14.65 -8.03
N PHE A 121 -12.81 14.43 -8.94
CA PHE A 121 -12.98 14.58 -10.39
C PHE A 121 -13.29 13.27 -11.13
N ILE A 122 -13.19 12.12 -10.45
CA ILE A 122 -13.53 10.80 -11.02
C ILE A 122 -14.20 9.92 -9.95
N ASN A 123 -15.05 9.01 -10.40
CA ASN A 123 -15.60 7.99 -9.53
C ASN A 123 -14.57 6.87 -9.32
N PHE A 124 -13.72 7.02 -8.31
CA PHE A 124 -12.71 6.06 -7.93
C PHE A 124 -12.91 5.62 -6.48
N ALA A 125 -12.49 4.41 -6.15
CA ALA A 125 -12.53 3.92 -4.77
C ALA A 125 -11.68 4.82 -3.87
N ILE A 126 -12.16 5.11 -2.66
CA ILE A 126 -11.37 5.79 -1.63
C ILE A 126 -10.22 4.86 -1.26
N PHE A 127 -9.01 5.41 -1.12
CA PHE A 127 -7.80 4.66 -0.90
C PHE A 127 -6.90 5.34 0.16
N ASN A 128 -5.79 4.70 0.51
CA ASN A 128 -4.88 5.15 1.55
C ASN A 128 -3.41 5.22 1.07
N VAL A 129 -2.51 5.55 2.00
CA VAL A 129 -1.08 5.66 1.72
C VAL A 129 -0.48 4.31 1.32
N ALA A 130 -0.87 3.21 2.01
CA ALA A 130 -0.40 1.86 1.70
C ALA A 130 -0.84 1.40 0.29
N ASP A 131 -2.07 1.75 -0.14
CA ASP A 131 -2.56 1.46 -1.50
C ASP A 131 -1.76 2.22 -2.55
N SER A 132 -1.37 3.47 -2.25
CA SER A 132 -0.48 4.26 -3.11
C SER A 132 0.88 3.58 -3.26
N TYR A 133 1.45 3.05 -2.18
CA TYR A 133 2.70 2.28 -2.24
C TYR A 133 2.53 1.02 -3.08
N LEU A 134 1.45 0.26 -2.90
CA LEU A 134 1.17 -0.94 -3.70
C LEU A 134 1.07 -0.61 -5.18
N THR A 135 0.28 0.40 -5.54
CA THR A 135 0.06 0.80 -6.92
C THR A 135 1.34 1.26 -7.60
N VAL A 136 2.06 2.19 -6.97
CA VAL A 136 3.34 2.70 -7.49
C VAL A 136 4.39 1.60 -7.53
N GLY A 137 4.45 0.75 -6.51
CA GLY A 137 5.39 -0.37 -6.44
C GLY A 137 5.17 -1.38 -7.56
N VAL A 138 3.92 -1.76 -7.84
CA VAL A 138 3.58 -2.66 -8.95
C VAL A 138 3.95 -2.04 -10.30
N ILE A 139 3.61 -0.77 -10.52
CA ILE A 139 3.97 -0.08 -11.78
C ILE A 139 5.49 -0.06 -11.99
N ILE A 140 6.25 0.31 -10.97
CA ILE A 140 7.72 0.33 -11.03
C ILE A 140 8.27 -1.06 -11.30
N LEU A 141 7.77 -2.08 -10.61
CA LEU A 141 8.23 -3.47 -10.78
C LEU A 141 7.97 -3.96 -12.21
N LEU A 142 6.78 -3.73 -12.75
CA LEU A 142 6.43 -4.13 -14.11
C LEU A 142 7.32 -3.44 -15.15
N ILE A 143 7.57 -2.14 -14.99
CA ILE A 143 8.46 -1.40 -15.89
C ILE A 143 9.90 -1.93 -15.80
N ALA A 144 10.38 -2.24 -14.59
CA ALA A 144 11.72 -2.80 -14.39
C ALA A 144 11.86 -4.15 -15.10
N MET A 145 10.90 -5.06 -14.90
CA MET A 145 10.90 -6.39 -15.53
C MET A 145 10.84 -6.31 -17.07
N LEU A 146 9.97 -5.45 -17.62
CA LEU A 146 9.88 -5.25 -19.07
C LEU A 146 11.20 -4.72 -19.67
N LYS A 147 11.87 -3.81 -18.97
CA LYS A 147 13.18 -3.30 -19.44
C LYS A 147 14.27 -4.38 -19.41
N GLU A 148 14.28 -5.25 -18.41
CA GLU A 148 15.23 -6.36 -18.33
C GLU A 148 15.00 -7.35 -19.48
N GLU A 149 13.75 -7.69 -19.78
CA GLU A 149 13.39 -8.58 -20.90
C GLU A 149 13.80 -7.98 -22.26
N ILE A 150 13.52 -6.68 -22.50
CA ILE A 150 13.88 -6.00 -23.77
C ILE A 150 15.40 -5.89 -23.95
N ASN A 151 16.15 -5.72 -22.86
CA ASN A 151 17.61 -5.60 -22.92
C ASN A 151 18.33 -6.96 -23.04
N GLY A 152 17.60 -8.08 -23.04
CA GLY A 152 18.13 -9.42 -23.27
C GLY A 152 18.92 -9.99 -22.08
N ASN A 153 18.61 -9.56 -20.90
CA ASN A 153 19.19 -10.07 -19.65
C ASN A 153 18.20 -10.99 -18.94
#